data_93f4f0ee4ea5e042dc7e596c8c0a1e3c
#
_entry.id   93f4f0ee4ea5e042dc7e596c8c0a1e3c
#
_cell.length_a   1.000
_cell.length_b   1.000
_cell.length_c   1.000
_cell.angle_alpha   90.00
_cell.angle_beta   90.00
_cell.angle_gamma   90.00
#
_symmetry.space_group_name_H-M   'P 1'
#
loop_
_entity.id
_entity.type
_entity.pdbx_description
1 polymer ?
#
loop_
_entity_poly.entity_id
_entity_poly.type
_entity_poly.pdbx_seq_one_letter_code
_entity_poly.pdbx_strand_id
1 'polypeptide(L)'
;YQGTEFDVSLSPEAGPYGNPLNEYNKERPINMYRATYHFIANIKADMPKEAKPLVWIGWGAPDSSYMVPLFATMTKLPPQLSTGSRYGKFDRDSAWWVSSYVQQTATQNYDSAIEEIYAARDPKMAEQYETVIAMQEAAAALSNAGKGDEAVKLLTDYAYNNAIDWHNYWLEFGDELYGTY
;
A
#
# COMPACT_ATOMS: atom_id res chain seq x y z
N TYR A 1 -17.49 -8.17 1.62
CA TYR A 1 -17.42 -9.33 0.71
C TYR A 1 -16.09 -10.09 0.81
N GLN A 2 -15.00 -9.45 1.24
CA GLN A 2 -13.69 -10.08 1.38
C GLN A 2 -13.77 -11.30 2.33
N GLY A 3 -13.23 -12.45 1.90
CA GLY A 3 -13.29 -13.70 2.65
C GLY A 3 -14.67 -14.39 2.64
N THR A 4 -15.56 -14.01 1.76
CA THR A 4 -16.87 -14.66 1.55
C THR A 4 -16.93 -15.33 0.18
N GLU A 5 -17.94 -16.16 -0.06
CA GLU A 5 -18.21 -16.76 -1.38
C GLU A 5 -18.41 -15.72 -2.51
N PHE A 6 -18.58 -14.44 -2.16
CA PHE A 6 -18.71 -13.33 -3.08
C PHE A 6 -17.42 -12.52 -3.24
N ASP A 7 -16.33 -12.96 -2.62
CA ASP A 7 -15.03 -12.33 -2.75
C ASP A 7 -14.35 -12.81 -4.04
N VAL A 8 -14.56 -12.06 -5.07
CA VAL A 8 -14.04 -12.33 -6.42
C VAL A 8 -13.27 -11.13 -6.94
N SER A 9 -12.69 -10.33 -6.04
CA SER A 9 -12.01 -9.08 -6.40
C SER A 9 -10.88 -9.29 -7.39
N LEU A 10 -10.18 -10.42 -7.30
CA LEU A 10 -9.10 -10.83 -8.20
C LEU A 10 -9.40 -12.12 -8.96
N SER A 11 -10.54 -12.78 -8.72
CA SER A 11 -10.88 -14.03 -9.40
C SER A 11 -11.00 -13.84 -10.91
N PRO A 12 -10.41 -14.73 -11.73
CA PRO A 12 -10.56 -14.71 -13.17
C PRO A 12 -12.03 -14.81 -13.64
N GLU A 13 -12.88 -15.49 -12.86
CA GLU A 13 -14.31 -15.66 -13.15
C GLU A 13 -15.09 -14.36 -12.97
N ALA A 14 -14.54 -13.44 -12.18
CA ALA A 14 -15.14 -12.12 -11.98
C ALA A 14 -15.06 -11.23 -13.23
N GLY A 15 -14.18 -11.57 -14.19
CA GLY A 15 -13.94 -10.76 -15.36
C GLY A 15 -13.54 -9.32 -15.04
N PRO A 16 -13.53 -8.42 -16.02
CA PRO A 16 -13.08 -7.04 -15.83
C PRO A 16 -14.05 -6.19 -14.97
N TYR A 17 -15.18 -6.70 -14.57
CA TYR A 17 -16.22 -5.96 -13.84
C TYR A 17 -16.52 -6.49 -12.44
N GLY A 18 -15.76 -7.46 -11.95
CA GLY A 18 -15.99 -8.08 -10.66
C GLY A 18 -16.88 -9.32 -10.74
N ASN A 19 -17.58 -9.65 -9.68
CA ASN A 19 -18.37 -10.86 -9.51
C ASN A 19 -19.30 -11.14 -10.72
N PRO A 20 -19.29 -12.35 -11.32
CA PRO A 20 -20.23 -12.74 -12.39
C PRO A 20 -21.70 -12.62 -11.95
N LEU A 21 -22.00 -12.73 -10.65
CA LEU A 21 -23.33 -12.45 -10.14
C LEU A 21 -23.71 -10.96 -10.23
N ASN A 22 -22.75 -10.08 -10.46
CA ASN A 22 -22.97 -8.65 -10.67
C ASN A 22 -23.41 -8.25 -12.07
N GLU A 23 -23.52 -9.19 -12.97
CA GLU A 23 -24.07 -8.90 -14.31
C GLU A 23 -25.46 -8.25 -14.20
N TYR A 24 -26.18 -8.56 -13.12
CA TYR A 24 -27.51 -8.04 -12.85
C TYR A 24 -27.54 -6.89 -11.84
N ASN A 25 -26.67 -6.89 -10.82
CA ASN A 25 -26.76 -5.96 -9.69
C ASN A 25 -25.69 -4.88 -9.67
N LYS A 26 -24.63 -5.01 -10.44
CA LYS A 26 -23.51 -4.05 -10.53
C LYS A 26 -22.90 -3.67 -9.17
N GLU A 27 -23.08 -4.50 -8.16
CA GLU A 27 -22.45 -4.32 -6.88
C GLU A 27 -20.94 -4.53 -7.00
N ARG A 28 -20.19 -3.66 -6.36
CA ARG A 28 -18.73 -3.71 -6.35
C ARG A 28 -18.27 -3.75 -4.90
N PRO A 29 -17.35 -4.65 -4.55
CA PRO A 29 -16.75 -4.64 -3.22
C PRO A 29 -15.94 -3.35 -3.02
N ILE A 30 -15.71 -2.99 -1.77
CA ILE A 30 -14.77 -1.91 -1.41
C ILE A 30 -13.36 -2.28 -1.90
N ASN A 31 -12.98 -3.55 -1.74
CA ASN A 31 -11.79 -4.12 -2.31
C ASN A 31 -11.99 -4.38 -3.81
N MET A 32 -11.62 -3.41 -4.63
CA MET A 32 -11.88 -3.44 -6.05
C MET A 32 -10.59 -3.62 -6.85
N TYR A 33 -10.52 -4.65 -7.69
CA TYR A 33 -9.35 -4.96 -8.51
C TYR A 33 -8.89 -3.81 -9.43
N ARG A 34 -9.78 -2.88 -9.77
CA ARG A 34 -9.48 -1.69 -10.60
C ARG A 34 -9.12 -0.45 -9.80
N ALA A 35 -9.01 -0.55 -8.48
CA ALA A 35 -8.60 0.58 -7.68
C ALA A 35 -7.25 1.11 -8.18
N THR A 36 -7.13 2.42 -8.31
CA THR A 36 -5.85 3.05 -8.68
C THR A 36 -4.98 3.23 -7.45
N TYR A 37 -5.61 3.64 -6.36
CA TYR A 37 -5.00 3.80 -5.05
C TYR A 37 -6.06 3.66 -3.96
N HIS A 38 -5.61 3.44 -2.75
CA HIS A 38 -6.43 3.49 -1.54
C HIS A 38 -5.64 4.18 -0.44
N PHE A 39 -6.32 4.77 0.52
CA PHE A 39 -5.65 5.47 1.60
C PHE A 39 -6.45 5.45 2.90
N ILE A 40 -5.74 5.62 4.02
CA ILE A 40 -6.32 5.84 5.34
C ILE A 40 -5.67 7.09 5.93
N ALA A 41 -6.46 8.13 6.21
CA ALA A 41 -5.97 9.30 6.92
C ALA A 41 -6.07 9.07 8.43
N ASN A 42 -4.96 9.32 9.13
CA ASN A 42 -4.88 9.22 10.58
C ASN A 42 -4.37 10.55 11.15
N ILE A 43 -5.22 11.23 11.91
CA ILE A 43 -4.92 12.53 12.50
C ILE A 43 -5.09 12.44 14.01
N LYS A 44 -3.98 12.47 14.75
CA LYS A 44 -3.96 12.44 16.21
C LYS A 44 -4.02 13.88 16.75
N ALA A 45 -5.13 14.26 17.36
CA ALA A 45 -5.40 15.64 17.78
C ALA A 45 -4.38 16.19 18.81
N ASP A 46 -3.84 15.33 19.63
CA ASP A 46 -2.93 15.61 20.73
C ASP A 46 -1.43 15.64 20.32
N MET A 47 -1.12 15.32 19.08
CA MET A 47 0.25 15.38 18.56
C MET A 47 0.62 16.77 18.03
N PRO A 48 1.92 17.16 18.12
CA PRO A 48 2.44 18.35 17.44
C PRO A 48 2.18 18.32 15.92
N LYS A 49 2.10 19.49 15.32
CA LYS A 49 1.78 19.65 13.88
C LYS A 49 2.73 18.89 12.95
N GLU A 50 3.99 18.69 13.35
CA GLU A 50 5.01 17.98 12.59
C GLU A 50 4.72 16.47 12.50
N ALA A 51 4.13 15.90 13.55
CA ALA A 51 3.86 14.45 13.64
C ALA A 51 2.37 14.08 13.48
N LYS A 52 1.48 15.07 13.54
CA LYS A 52 0.03 14.86 13.57
C LYS A 52 -0.55 14.24 12.31
N PRO A 53 -0.29 14.78 11.09
CA PRO A 53 -0.97 14.30 9.90
C PRO A 53 -0.20 13.13 9.29
N LEU A 54 -0.82 11.98 9.31
CA LEU A 54 -0.33 10.75 8.69
C LEU A 54 -1.37 10.24 7.69
N VAL A 55 -0.93 9.89 6.50
CA VAL A 55 -1.72 9.18 5.50
C VAL A 55 -1.01 7.87 5.17
N TRP A 56 -1.72 6.77 5.34
CA TRP A 56 -1.32 5.49 4.77
C TRP A 56 -1.82 5.44 3.35
N ILE A 57 -0.97 5.13 2.40
CA ILE A 57 -1.33 5.04 0.98
C ILE A 57 -0.84 3.74 0.38
N GLY A 58 -1.66 3.13 -0.46
CA GLY A 58 -1.34 1.95 -1.26
C GLY A 58 -1.90 2.08 -2.68
N TRP A 59 -1.45 1.21 -3.56
CA TRP A 59 -1.82 1.22 -4.98
C TRP A 59 -2.47 -0.10 -5.37
N GLY A 60 -3.45 -0.04 -6.28
CA GLY A 60 -4.20 -1.21 -6.70
C GLY A 60 -5.28 -1.63 -5.71
N ALA A 61 -5.67 -2.89 -5.74
CA ALA A 61 -6.64 -3.45 -4.81
C ALA A 61 -6.04 -3.61 -3.41
N PRO A 62 -6.78 -3.26 -2.35
CA PRO A 62 -6.26 -3.31 -0.97
C PRO A 62 -5.81 -4.68 -0.49
N ASP A 63 -6.42 -5.76 -0.97
CA ASP A 63 -6.09 -7.13 -0.58
C ASP A 63 -4.73 -7.60 -1.08
N SER A 64 -4.34 -7.15 -2.27
CA SER A 64 -3.13 -7.59 -2.98
C SER A 64 -2.04 -6.52 -3.05
N SER A 65 -2.10 -5.52 -2.21
CA SER A 65 -1.09 -4.47 -2.15
C SER A 65 -0.66 -4.16 -0.72
N TYR A 66 0.37 -3.37 -0.58
CA TYR A 66 0.87 -2.85 0.69
C TYR A 66 0.54 -1.37 0.85
N MET A 67 0.66 -0.86 2.06
CA MET A 67 0.52 0.56 2.35
C MET A 67 1.82 1.12 2.96
N VAL A 68 2.13 2.35 2.62
CA VAL A 68 3.25 3.08 3.23
C VAL A 68 2.78 4.35 3.91
N PRO A 69 3.42 4.76 5.03
CA PRO A 69 3.08 5.98 5.73
C PRO A 69 3.66 7.20 5.02
N LEU A 70 2.85 8.21 4.80
CA LEU A 70 3.29 9.53 4.36
C LEU A 70 2.87 10.58 5.39
N PHE A 71 3.81 11.38 5.83
CA PHE A 71 3.52 12.50 6.73
C PHE A 71 3.34 13.78 5.91
N ALA A 72 2.30 14.56 6.21
CA ALA A 72 2.00 15.77 5.43
C ALA A 72 3.11 16.83 5.50
N THR A 73 4.03 16.71 6.44
CA THR A 73 5.18 17.60 6.62
C THR A 73 6.44 17.14 5.88
N MET A 74 6.40 16.01 5.18
CA MET A 74 7.54 15.51 4.42
C MET A 74 8.05 16.54 3.41
N THR A 75 9.37 16.64 3.29
CA THR A 75 10.03 17.56 2.38
C THR A 75 10.48 16.92 1.06
N LYS A 76 10.43 15.59 0.97
CA LYS A 76 10.71 14.82 -0.25
C LYS A 76 9.85 13.58 -0.30
N LEU A 77 9.51 13.12 -1.49
CA LEU A 77 8.79 11.87 -1.74
C LEU A 77 9.67 10.90 -2.54
N PRO A 78 9.55 9.59 -2.30
CA PRO A 78 10.21 8.59 -3.13
C PRO A 78 9.74 8.70 -4.58
N PRO A 79 10.65 8.62 -5.56
CA PRO A 79 10.29 8.78 -6.98
C PRO A 79 9.31 7.70 -7.45
N GLN A 80 9.34 6.51 -6.86
CA GLN A 80 8.44 5.40 -7.18
C GLN A 80 6.95 5.75 -7.05
N LEU A 81 6.62 6.72 -6.18
CA LEU A 81 5.23 7.16 -5.95
C LEU A 81 4.70 8.08 -7.06
N SER A 82 5.60 8.64 -7.87
CA SER A 82 5.25 9.56 -8.96
C SER A 82 5.78 9.12 -10.33
N THR A 83 6.40 7.93 -10.40
CA THR A 83 6.95 7.37 -11.64
C THR A 83 5.90 6.52 -12.36
N GLY A 84 5.94 6.55 -13.68
CA GLY A 84 5.09 5.75 -14.55
C GLY A 84 3.69 6.34 -14.77
N SER A 85 2.94 5.65 -15.60
CA SER A 85 1.53 5.97 -15.90
C SER A 85 0.76 4.68 -16.08
N ARG A 86 -0.43 4.58 -15.49
CA ARG A 86 -1.32 3.42 -15.67
C ARG A 86 -1.73 3.16 -17.13
N TYR A 87 -1.57 4.15 -17.98
CA TYR A 87 -1.83 4.06 -19.42
C TYR A 87 -0.57 3.83 -20.25
N GLY A 88 0.59 3.73 -19.59
CA GLY A 88 1.89 3.53 -20.21
C GLY A 88 2.32 2.07 -20.29
N LYS A 89 3.61 1.88 -20.41
CA LYS A 89 4.23 0.56 -20.34
C LYS A 89 4.43 0.16 -18.88
N PHE A 90 4.53 -1.15 -18.64
CA PHE A 90 4.99 -1.68 -17.36
C PHE A 90 6.34 -1.06 -17.00
N ASP A 91 6.43 -0.58 -15.77
CA ASP A 91 7.58 0.16 -15.27
C ASP A 91 7.90 -0.34 -13.85
N ARG A 92 9.04 -1.01 -13.71
CA ARG A 92 9.48 -1.60 -12.44
C ARG A 92 9.82 -0.55 -11.38
N ASP A 93 10.04 0.70 -11.78
CA ASP A 93 10.28 1.83 -10.87
C ASP A 93 8.99 2.53 -10.41
N SER A 94 7.83 2.05 -10.85
CA SER A 94 6.52 2.61 -10.48
C SER A 94 5.84 1.77 -9.40
N ALA A 95 5.52 2.37 -8.25
CA ALA A 95 4.80 1.69 -7.18
C ALA A 95 3.42 1.16 -7.63
N TRP A 96 2.74 1.90 -8.52
CA TRP A 96 1.48 1.44 -9.09
C TRP A 96 1.66 0.20 -9.97
N TRP A 97 2.69 0.20 -10.84
CA TRP A 97 2.93 -0.95 -11.72
C TRP A 97 3.40 -2.18 -10.96
N VAL A 98 4.20 -2.01 -9.90
CA VAL A 98 4.64 -3.12 -9.06
C VAL A 98 3.45 -3.74 -8.30
N SER A 99 2.57 -2.92 -7.73
CA SER A 99 1.34 -3.43 -7.09
C SER A 99 0.41 -4.11 -8.11
N SER A 100 0.28 -3.54 -9.30
CA SER A 100 -0.51 -4.13 -10.39
C SER A 100 0.07 -5.45 -10.89
N TYR A 101 1.39 -5.59 -10.88
CA TYR A 101 2.08 -6.83 -11.25
C TYR A 101 1.73 -7.97 -10.31
N VAL A 102 1.89 -7.78 -8.99
CA VAL A 102 1.50 -8.77 -7.99
C VAL A 102 0.01 -9.12 -8.12
N GLN A 103 -0.84 -8.11 -8.23
CA GLN A 103 -2.28 -8.29 -8.39
C GLN A 103 -2.61 -9.13 -9.64
N GLN A 104 -2.03 -8.82 -10.80
CA GLN A 104 -2.30 -9.54 -12.04
C GLN A 104 -1.76 -10.97 -12.00
N THR A 105 -0.62 -11.19 -11.37
CA THR A 105 -0.09 -12.55 -11.15
C THR A 105 -1.04 -13.36 -10.28
N ALA A 106 -1.55 -12.79 -9.20
CA ALA A 106 -2.50 -13.45 -8.30
C ALA A 106 -3.79 -13.89 -9.00
N THR A 107 -4.21 -13.23 -10.09
CA THR A 107 -5.40 -13.64 -10.85
C THR A 107 -5.26 -15.00 -11.54
N GLN A 108 -4.05 -15.54 -11.68
CA GLN A 108 -3.82 -16.86 -12.29
C GLN A 108 -4.33 -18.00 -11.40
N ASN A 109 -4.21 -17.83 -10.06
CA ASN A 109 -4.72 -18.76 -9.07
C ASN A 109 -4.99 -18.00 -7.76
N TYR A 110 -6.10 -17.27 -7.72
CA TYR A 110 -6.38 -16.31 -6.64
C TYR A 110 -6.36 -16.94 -5.25
N ASP A 111 -7.05 -18.08 -5.07
CA ASP A 111 -7.21 -18.69 -3.74
C ASP A 111 -5.87 -19.05 -3.09
N SER A 112 -4.91 -19.55 -3.87
CA SER A 112 -3.58 -19.87 -3.36
C SER A 112 -2.70 -18.62 -3.25
N ALA A 113 -2.71 -17.75 -4.27
CA ALA A 113 -1.85 -16.57 -4.32
C ALA A 113 -2.21 -15.55 -3.24
N ILE A 114 -3.47 -15.41 -2.86
CA ILE A 114 -3.87 -14.46 -1.82
C ILE A 114 -3.34 -14.86 -0.44
N GLU A 115 -3.24 -16.15 -0.15
CA GLU A 115 -2.65 -16.65 1.09
C GLU A 115 -1.14 -16.34 1.14
N GLU A 116 -0.44 -16.49 0.02
CA GLU A 116 0.98 -16.12 -0.08
C GLU A 116 1.18 -14.61 0.05
N ILE A 117 0.31 -13.80 -0.55
CA ILE A 117 0.31 -12.34 -0.41
C ILE A 117 0.15 -11.95 1.07
N TYR A 118 -0.80 -12.54 1.77
CA TYR A 118 -1.01 -12.24 3.20
C TYR A 118 0.18 -12.69 4.05
N ALA A 119 0.73 -13.87 3.78
CA ALA A 119 1.89 -14.38 4.49
C ALA A 119 3.14 -13.50 4.31
N ALA A 120 3.35 -12.95 3.11
CA ALA A 120 4.46 -12.05 2.81
C ALA A 120 4.24 -10.63 3.37
N ARG A 121 3.02 -10.11 3.25
CA ARG A 121 2.69 -8.72 3.56
C ARG A 121 2.45 -8.47 5.05
N ASP A 122 1.60 -9.28 5.68
CA ASP A 122 0.99 -8.93 6.96
C ASP A 122 2.02 -8.82 8.12
N PRO A 123 3.03 -9.70 8.24
CA PRO A 123 4.07 -9.53 9.26
C PRO A 123 4.87 -8.23 9.07
N LYS A 124 5.24 -7.91 7.83
CA LYS A 124 5.99 -6.70 7.51
C LYS A 124 5.14 -5.43 7.72
N MET A 125 3.85 -5.47 7.43
CA MET A 125 2.92 -4.38 7.73
C MET A 125 2.76 -4.16 9.24
N ALA A 126 2.70 -5.23 10.03
CA ALA A 126 2.61 -5.13 11.49
C ALA A 126 3.87 -4.49 12.09
N GLU A 127 5.07 -4.91 11.67
CA GLU A 127 6.34 -4.30 12.09
C GLU A 127 6.41 -2.81 11.69
N GLN A 128 6.01 -2.49 10.47
CA GLN A 128 5.94 -1.11 10.00
C GLN A 128 5.00 -0.27 10.87
N TYR A 129 3.85 -0.80 11.25
CA TYR A 129 2.88 -0.08 12.08
C TYR A 129 3.48 0.31 13.44
N GLU A 130 4.13 -0.63 14.13
CA GLU A 130 4.80 -0.36 15.39
C GLU A 130 5.94 0.67 15.23
N THR A 131 6.70 0.55 14.15
CA THR A 131 7.78 1.50 13.86
C THR A 131 7.24 2.91 13.61
N VAL A 132 6.12 3.05 12.90
CA VAL A 132 5.47 4.36 12.65
C VAL A 132 5.04 5.01 13.96
N ILE A 133 4.48 4.24 14.90
CA ILE A 133 4.11 4.76 16.22
C ILE A 133 5.35 5.33 16.93
N ALA A 134 6.44 4.55 16.99
CA ALA A 134 7.68 4.98 17.62
C ALA A 134 8.28 6.23 16.94
N MET A 135 8.25 6.30 15.61
CA MET A 135 8.72 7.47 14.85
C MET A 135 7.87 8.72 15.12
N GLN A 136 6.55 8.58 15.20
CA GLN A 136 5.67 9.70 15.56
C GLN A 136 5.94 10.21 16.98
N GLU A 137 6.14 9.31 17.94
CA GLU A 137 6.47 9.67 19.33
C GLU A 137 7.82 10.38 19.43
N ALA A 138 8.85 9.87 18.75
CA ALA A 138 10.17 10.52 18.67
C ALA A 138 10.11 11.90 18.04
N ALA A 139 9.36 12.04 16.93
CA ALA A 139 9.16 13.32 16.27
C ALA A 139 8.38 14.31 17.16
N ALA A 140 7.37 13.82 17.91
CA ALA A 140 6.62 14.64 18.85
C ALA A 140 7.53 15.14 19.99
N ALA A 141 8.42 14.29 20.51
CA ALA A 141 9.39 14.69 21.53
C ALA A 141 10.36 15.78 21.01
N LEU A 142 10.86 15.63 19.78
CA LEU A 142 11.71 16.64 19.13
C LEU A 142 10.95 17.96 18.97
N SER A 143 9.73 17.92 18.47
CA SER A 143 8.90 19.11 18.27
C SER A 143 8.62 19.84 19.58
N ASN A 144 8.27 19.11 20.65
CA ASN A 144 8.04 19.67 21.98
C ASN A 144 9.32 20.27 22.61
N ALA A 145 10.49 19.80 22.19
CA ALA A 145 11.78 20.39 22.57
C ALA A 145 12.19 21.62 21.68
N GLY A 146 11.28 22.11 20.82
CA GLY A 146 11.54 23.23 19.92
C GLY A 146 12.36 22.88 18.68
N LYS A 147 12.52 21.58 18.38
CA LYS A 147 13.32 21.04 17.27
C LYS A 147 12.42 20.53 16.13
N GLY A 148 11.48 21.38 15.68
CA GLY A 148 10.50 21.02 14.65
C GLY A 148 11.13 20.56 13.33
N ASP A 149 12.22 21.21 12.89
CA ASP A 149 12.92 20.83 11.65
C ASP A 149 13.58 19.43 11.77
N GLU A 150 14.11 19.09 12.94
CA GLU A 150 14.66 17.75 13.20
C GLU A 150 13.53 16.69 13.18
N ALA A 151 12.35 17.02 13.73
CA ALA A 151 11.18 16.15 13.69
C ALA A 151 10.71 15.89 12.25
N VAL A 152 10.60 16.93 11.44
CA VAL A 152 10.25 16.81 10.01
C VAL A 152 11.28 15.97 9.25
N LYS A 153 12.55 16.20 9.51
CA LYS A 153 13.63 15.43 8.89
C LYS A 153 13.56 13.95 9.26
N LEU A 154 13.36 13.63 10.53
CA LEU A 154 13.23 12.26 11.02
C LEU A 154 12.09 11.52 10.30
N LEU A 155 10.90 12.12 10.26
CA LEU A 155 9.73 11.52 9.61
C LEU A 155 9.90 11.42 8.09
N THR A 156 10.51 12.43 7.47
CA THR A 156 10.80 12.41 6.02
C THR A 156 11.75 11.28 5.67
N ASP A 157 12.86 11.16 6.39
CA ASP A 157 13.89 10.14 6.10
C ASP A 157 13.35 8.73 6.35
N TYR A 158 12.59 8.53 7.43
CA TYR A 158 11.93 7.25 7.69
C TYR A 158 10.95 6.88 6.57
N ALA A 159 9.96 7.72 6.30
CA ALA A 159 8.92 7.41 5.32
C ALA A 159 9.47 7.24 3.90
N TYR A 160 10.48 8.04 3.54
CA TYR A 160 11.17 7.94 2.25
C TYR A 160 11.84 6.58 2.07
N ASN A 161 12.66 6.16 3.04
CA ASN A 161 13.40 4.90 2.95
C ASN A 161 12.45 3.70 3.06
N ASN A 162 11.48 3.74 3.97
CA ASN A 162 10.49 2.69 4.14
C ASN A 162 9.66 2.45 2.87
N ALA A 163 9.31 3.50 2.14
CA ALA A 163 8.57 3.33 0.89
C ALA A 163 9.44 2.71 -0.23
N ILE A 164 10.74 3.00 -0.27
CA ILE A 164 11.69 2.35 -1.19
C ILE A 164 11.87 0.87 -0.82
N ASP A 165 12.03 0.57 0.48
CA ASP A 165 12.18 -0.80 0.96
C ASP A 165 10.96 -1.65 0.64
N TRP A 166 9.75 -1.10 0.85
CA TRP A 166 8.52 -1.77 0.47
C TRP A 166 8.41 -1.99 -1.04
N HIS A 167 8.76 -0.99 -1.84
CA HIS A 167 8.73 -1.11 -3.29
C HIS A 167 9.63 -2.24 -3.78
N ASN A 168 10.88 -2.29 -3.30
CA ASN A 168 11.84 -3.33 -3.68
C ASN A 168 11.38 -4.71 -3.21
N TYR A 169 10.93 -4.83 -1.96
CA TYR A 169 10.39 -6.07 -1.41
C TYR A 169 9.19 -6.59 -2.20
N TRP A 170 8.27 -5.71 -2.56
CA TRP A 170 7.05 -6.10 -3.27
C TRP A 170 7.31 -6.47 -4.73
N LEU A 171 8.31 -5.85 -5.33
CA LEU A 171 8.77 -6.20 -6.66
C LEU A 171 9.43 -7.58 -6.70
N GLU A 172 10.30 -7.86 -5.74
CA GLU A 172 10.96 -9.17 -5.58
C GLU A 172 9.92 -10.27 -5.30
N PHE A 173 9.01 -10.02 -4.37
CA PHE A 173 7.88 -10.92 -4.12
C PHE A 173 7.02 -11.17 -5.38
N GLY A 174 6.79 -10.14 -6.18
CA GLY A 174 6.07 -10.27 -7.45
C GLY A 174 6.79 -11.18 -8.44
N ASP A 175 8.11 -11.11 -8.52
CA ASP A 175 8.92 -11.99 -9.36
C ASP A 175 8.86 -13.45 -8.85
N GLU A 176 8.89 -13.68 -7.53
CA GLU A 176 8.73 -15.00 -6.92
C GLU A 176 7.33 -15.57 -7.19
N LEU A 177 6.30 -14.78 -6.96
CA LEU A 177 4.91 -15.18 -7.17
C LEU A 177 4.66 -15.54 -8.64
N TYR A 178 5.21 -14.76 -9.58
CA TYR A 178 5.12 -15.05 -11.01
C TYR A 178 5.84 -16.34 -11.41
N GLY A 179 6.90 -16.70 -10.71
CA GLY A 179 7.62 -17.97 -10.92
C GLY A 179 6.85 -19.19 -10.38
N THR A 180 5.87 -18.96 -9.52
CA THR A 180 5.03 -20.02 -8.92
C THR A 180 3.79 -20.32 -9.78
N TYR A 181 3.21 -19.32 -10.41
CA TYR A 181 1.97 -19.39 -11.21
C TYR A 181 2.21 -19.00 -12.67
#